data_56453de1f0cc9b59c09ae86b497d44da
#
_entry.id   56453de1f0cc9b59c09ae86b497d44da
#
_cell.length_a   1.000
_cell.length_b   1.000
_cell.length_c   1.000
_cell.angle_alpha   90.00
_cell.angle_beta   90.00
_cell.angle_gamma   90.00
#
_symmetry.space_group_name_H-M   'P 1'
#
loop_
_entity.id
_entity.type
_entity.pdbx_description
1 polymer ?
#
loop_
_entity_poly.entity_id
_entity_poly.type
_entity_poly.pdbx_seq_one_letter_code
_entity_poly.pdbx_strand_id
1 'polypeptide(L)'
;MYRAITWLALRRGIAVDDESALGALAEAHPVSLEAEGRGQVRVAGHLVGPELRDSQITGLVSLVSRVSAVRRALVRQQRIIGAGGDIIMVGRDIGTVVLPDADLKVYLTASPEERARRRWQEMRDQGQELDFQQVLQETIARDDLDTLRADSPLVPAADALHMDTGGISAEQVVEKLLAHIKRLSQKNLP
;
A
#
# COMPACT_ATOMS: atom_id res chain seq x y z
N MET A 1 0.96 -4.30 -5.52
CA MET A 1 0.56 -4.14 -6.93
C MET A 1 1.22 -2.92 -7.58
N TYR A 2 1.08 -1.66 -7.08
CA TYR A 2 1.74 -0.49 -7.69
C TYR A 2 3.25 -0.67 -7.85
N ARG A 3 3.95 -1.19 -6.83
CA ARG A 3 5.40 -1.51 -6.93
C ARG A 3 5.71 -2.50 -8.04
N ALA A 4 4.83 -3.47 -8.32
CA ALA A 4 5.02 -4.42 -9.42
C ALA A 4 4.90 -3.75 -10.79
N ILE A 5 3.96 -2.82 -10.96
CA ILE A 5 3.87 -2.01 -12.20
C ILE A 5 5.07 -1.08 -12.33
N THR A 6 5.53 -0.44 -11.23
CA THR A 6 6.75 0.38 -11.25
C THR A 6 7.98 -0.45 -11.67
N TRP A 7 8.15 -1.64 -11.08
CA TRP A 7 9.22 -2.57 -11.44
C TRP A 7 9.16 -2.96 -12.92
N LEU A 8 7.96 -3.29 -13.42
CA LEU A 8 7.78 -3.66 -14.82
C LEU A 8 8.06 -2.50 -15.77
N ALA A 9 7.65 -1.28 -15.41
CA ALA A 9 7.92 -0.07 -16.19
C ALA A 9 9.43 0.17 -16.31
N LEU A 10 10.15 0.15 -15.19
CA LEU A 10 11.62 0.28 -15.18
C LEU A 10 12.29 -0.78 -16.05
N ARG A 11 11.86 -2.04 -15.91
CA ARG A 11 12.43 -3.16 -16.69
C ARG A 11 12.19 -3.04 -18.19
N ARG A 12 11.13 -2.33 -18.60
CA ARG A 12 10.79 -2.08 -20.02
C ARG A 12 11.28 -0.72 -20.53
N GLY A 13 11.99 0.04 -19.69
CA GLY A 13 12.48 1.37 -20.07
C GLY A 13 11.37 2.39 -20.28
N ILE A 14 10.20 2.20 -19.66
CA ILE A 14 9.09 3.16 -19.71
C ILE A 14 9.37 4.27 -18.71
N ALA A 15 9.36 5.51 -19.18
CA ALA A 15 9.55 6.68 -18.33
C ALA A 15 8.37 6.86 -17.37
N VAL A 16 8.67 7.24 -16.13
CA VAL A 16 7.63 7.38 -15.06
C VAL A 16 6.72 8.60 -15.25
N ASP A 17 7.03 9.48 -16.16
CA ASP A 17 6.24 10.62 -16.60
C ASP A 17 5.41 10.34 -17.87
N ASP A 18 5.61 9.18 -18.53
CA ASP A 18 4.74 8.72 -19.61
C ASP A 18 3.48 8.03 -19.06
N GLU A 19 2.52 8.86 -18.64
CA GLU A 19 1.26 8.39 -18.05
C GLU A 19 0.47 7.45 -18.98
N SER A 20 0.55 7.67 -20.31
CA SER A 20 -0.14 6.86 -21.30
C SER A 20 0.45 5.46 -21.37
N ALA A 21 1.78 5.35 -21.47
CA ALA A 21 2.46 4.07 -21.51
C ALA A 21 2.32 3.31 -20.19
N LEU A 22 2.38 4.00 -19.04
CA LEU A 22 2.14 3.40 -17.72
C LEU A 22 0.72 2.86 -17.58
N GLY A 23 -0.28 3.59 -18.06
CA GLY A 23 -1.68 3.15 -18.08
C GLY A 23 -1.86 1.89 -18.92
N ALA A 24 -1.35 1.90 -20.15
CA ALA A 24 -1.37 0.75 -21.06
C ALA A 24 -0.64 -0.46 -20.47
N LEU A 25 0.50 -0.25 -19.80
CA LEU A 25 1.27 -1.29 -19.13
C LEU A 25 0.45 -1.98 -18.03
N ALA A 26 -0.20 -1.19 -17.16
CA ALA A 26 -1.00 -1.71 -16.06
C ALA A 26 -2.24 -2.47 -16.53
N GLU A 27 -2.84 -2.03 -17.63
CA GLU A 27 -3.99 -2.70 -18.24
C GLU A 27 -3.60 -4.03 -18.91
N ALA A 28 -2.49 -4.05 -19.65
CA ALA A 28 -2.03 -5.24 -20.37
C ALA A 28 -1.42 -6.31 -19.46
N HIS A 29 -0.99 -5.95 -18.25
CA HIS A 29 -0.27 -6.85 -17.35
C HIS A 29 -0.87 -6.87 -15.95
N PRO A 30 -1.96 -7.63 -15.74
CA PRO A 30 -2.55 -7.85 -14.43
C PRO A 30 -1.52 -8.37 -13.42
N VAL A 31 -1.64 -7.91 -12.18
CA VAL A 31 -0.81 -8.36 -11.07
C VAL A 31 -1.58 -9.39 -10.26
N SER A 32 -1.12 -10.65 -10.25
CA SER A 32 -1.69 -11.72 -9.42
C SER A 32 -0.89 -11.92 -8.14
N LEU A 33 -1.60 -12.27 -7.06
CA LEU A 33 -0.97 -12.66 -5.80
C LEU A 33 -0.65 -14.16 -5.85
N GLU A 34 0.54 -14.54 -5.39
CA GLU A 34 0.88 -15.96 -5.25
C GLU A 34 0.47 -16.45 -3.85
N ALA A 35 -0.41 -17.44 -3.83
CA ALA A 35 -1.00 -17.95 -2.58
C ALA A 35 0.04 -18.52 -1.60
N GLU A 36 1.09 -19.16 -2.10
CA GLU A 36 2.17 -19.75 -1.30
C GLU A 36 3.39 -18.83 -1.15
N GLY A 37 3.44 -17.75 -1.92
CA GLY A 37 4.57 -16.82 -1.94
C GLY A 37 4.40 -15.70 -0.92
N ARG A 38 5.09 -15.75 0.20
CA ARG A 38 5.10 -14.72 1.26
C ARG A 38 5.41 -13.32 0.69
N GLY A 39 4.38 -12.61 0.21
CA GLY A 39 4.49 -11.28 -0.37
C GLY A 39 5.04 -11.24 -1.81
N GLN A 40 5.11 -12.37 -2.51
CA GLN A 40 5.46 -12.42 -3.92
C GLN A 40 4.22 -12.18 -4.78
N VAL A 41 4.43 -11.58 -5.94
CA VAL A 41 3.39 -11.33 -6.93
C VAL A 41 3.89 -11.73 -8.32
N ARG A 42 2.98 -12.09 -9.19
CA ARG A 42 3.29 -12.34 -10.61
C ARG A 42 2.82 -11.16 -11.44
N VAL A 43 3.68 -10.67 -12.32
CA VAL A 43 3.38 -9.60 -13.29
C VAL A 43 4.10 -9.88 -14.61
N ALA A 44 3.40 -9.83 -15.73
CA ALA A 44 3.94 -10.12 -17.06
C ALA A 44 4.71 -11.47 -17.12
N GLY A 45 4.22 -12.51 -16.41
CA GLY A 45 4.85 -13.82 -16.34
C GLY A 45 6.03 -13.93 -15.35
N HIS A 46 6.51 -12.83 -14.78
CA HIS A 46 7.60 -12.81 -13.81
C HIS A 46 7.07 -12.91 -12.38
N LEU A 47 7.68 -13.79 -11.59
CA LEU A 47 7.49 -13.84 -10.14
C LEU A 47 8.46 -12.84 -9.51
N VAL A 48 7.94 -11.87 -8.75
CA VAL A 48 8.72 -10.80 -8.11
C VAL A 48 8.35 -10.69 -6.64
N GLY A 49 9.30 -10.38 -5.80
CA GLY A 49 9.13 -10.35 -4.35
C GLY A 49 10.04 -9.32 -3.68
N PRO A 50 11.23 -9.70 -3.17
CA PRO A 50 12.13 -8.78 -2.48
C PRO A 50 12.51 -7.56 -3.31
N GLU A 51 12.65 -7.73 -4.64
CA GLU A 51 13.01 -6.68 -5.60
C GLU A 51 12.02 -5.49 -5.56
N LEU A 52 10.77 -5.75 -5.19
CA LEU A 52 9.76 -4.70 -5.07
C LEU A 52 10.03 -3.70 -3.93
N ARG A 53 10.98 -4.00 -3.04
CA ARG A 53 11.41 -3.12 -1.95
C ARG A 53 12.68 -2.35 -2.25
N ASP A 54 13.23 -2.54 -3.46
CA ASP A 54 14.38 -1.78 -3.94
C ASP A 54 14.16 -0.26 -3.78
N SER A 55 15.25 0.48 -3.51
CA SER A 55 15.23 1.93 -3.28
C SER A 55 14.71 2.69 -4.50
N GLN A 56 15.08 2.29 -5.70
CA GLN A 56 14.63 2.91 -6.94
C GLN A 56 13.11 2.76 -7.11
N ILE A 57 12.57 1.55 -6.89
CA ILE A 57 11.12 1.33 -6.95
C ILE A 57 10.42 2.13 -5.83
N THR A 58 11.00 2.16 -4.64
CA THR A 58 10.46 2.89 -3.51
C THR A 58 10.38 4.40 -3.78
N GLY A 59 11.38 4.98 -4.44
CA GLY A 59 11.39 6.39 -4.84
C GLY A 59 10.38 6.73 -5.93
N LEU A 60 10.11 5.80 -6.85
CA LEU A 60 9.30 6.07 -8.04
C LEU A 60 7.82 5.63 -7.90
N VAL A 61 7.50 4.74 -6.98
CA VAL A 61 6.15 4.18 -6.85
C VAL A 61 5.07 5.25 -6.60
N SER A 62 5.39 6.33 -5.92
CA SER A 62 4.44 7.43 -5.69
C SER A 62 4.10 8.15 -6.98
N LEU A 63 5.06 8.33 -7.90
CA LEU A 63 4.82 8.91 -9.22
C LEU A 63 3.92 8.01 -10.07
N VAL A 64 4.21 6.72 -10.13
CA VAL A 64 3.38 5.75 -10.86
C VAL A 64 1.98 5.62 -10.27
N SER A 65 1.86 5.68 -8.93
CA SER A 65 0.57 5.51 -8.25
C SER A 65 -0.38 6.71 -8.37
N ARG A 66 0.09 7.88 -8.79
CA ARG A 66 -0.77 9.05 -9.07
C ARG A 66 -1.39 9.01 -10.47
N VAL A 67 -0.87 8.18 -11.38
CA VAL A 67 -1.39 8.07 -12.75
C VAL A 67 -2.80 7.46 -12.73
N SER A 68 -3.80 8.24 -13.13
CA SER A 68 -5.22 7.84 -13.07
C SER A 68 -5.52 6.55 -13.83
N ALA A 69 -4.88 6.32 -14.98
CA ALA A 69 -5.06 5.11 -15.77
C ALA A 69 -4.51 3.87 -15.05
N VAL A 70 -3.33 3.97 -14.43
CA VAL A 70 -2.76 2.91 -13.59
C VAL A 70 -3.69 2.60 -12.41
N ARG A 71 -4.19 3.64 -11.74
CA ARG A 71 -5.11 3.46 -10.61
C ARG A 71 -6.37 2.73 -11.04
N ARG A 72 -7.04 3.17 -12.12
CA ARG A 72 -8.24 2.48 -12.61
C ARG A 72 -8.01 1.01 -12.90
N ALA A 73 -6.89 0.65 -13.55
CA ALA A 73 -6.53 -0.74 -13.82
C ALA A 73 -6.34 -1.54 -12.53
N LEU A 74 -5.55 -1.02 -11.58
CA LEU A 74 -5.24 -1.73 -10.33
C LEU A 74 -6.42 -1.78 -9.36
N VAL A 75 -7.25 -0.75 -9.26
CA VAL A 75 -8.48 -0.76 -8.43
C VAL A 75 -9.45 -1.85 -8.91
N ARG A 76 -9.64 -2.00 -10.24
CA ARG A 76 -10.45 -3.12 -10.77
C ARG A 76 -9.90 -4.48 -10.33
N GLN A 77 -8.60 -4.69 -10.44
CA GLN A 77 -7.96 -5.94 -10.03
C GLN A 77 -8.09 -6.18 -8.51
N GLN A 78 -7.87 -5.15 -7.70
CA GLN A 78 -8.02 -5.22 -6.24
C GLN A 78 -9.46 -5.57 -5.84
N ARG A 79 -10.47 -5.01 -6.51
CA ARG A 79 -11.89 -5.33 -6.28
C ARG A 79 -12.20 -6.79 -6.63
N ILE A 80 -11.66 -7.30 -7.73
CA ILE A 80 -11.82 -8.73 -8.10
C ILE A 80 -11.21 -9.63 -7.02
N ILE A 81 -10.02 -9.30 -6.52
CA ILE A 81 -9.38 -10.03 -5.43
C ILE A 81 -10.24 -9.95 -4.15
N GLY A 82 -10.76 -8.76 -3.81
CA GLY A 82 -11.60 -8.55 -2.64
C GLY A 82 -12.95 -9.26 -2.70
N ALA A 83 -13.50 -9.45 -3.89
CA ALA A 83 -14.77 -10.15 -4.08
C ALA A 83 -14.73 -11.64 -3.71
N GLY A 84 -13.53 -12.22 -3.56
CA GLY A 84 -13.35 -13.60 -3.07
C GLY A 84 -13.70 -13.80 -1.59
N GLY A 85 -13.91 -12.72 -0.82
CA GLY A 85 -14.16 -12.78 0.63
C GLY A 85 -12.93 -13.12 1.47
N ASP A 86 -13.09 -13.12 2.79
CA ASP A 86 -12.07 -13.50 3.79
C ASP A 86 -10.66 -12.90 3.54
N ILE A 87 -10.62 -11.59 3.25
CA ILE A 87 -9.40 -10.91 2.87
C ILE A 87 -9.07 -9.75 3.82
N ILE A 88 -7.77 -9.57 4.10
CA ILE A 88 -7.24 -8.36 4.69
C ILE A 88 -6.45 -7.62 3.60
N MET A 89 -6.88 -6.41 3.26
CA MET A 89 -6.22 -5.61 2.26
C MET A 89 -5.63 -4.34 2.88
N VAL A 90 -4.36 -4.07 2.60
CA VAL A 90 -3.64 -2.92 3.16
C VAL A 90 -3.25 -1.96 2.05
N GLY A 91 -3.56 -0.68 2.23
CA GLY A 91 -3.23 0.37 1.26
C GLY A 91 -3.60 1.76 1.77
N ARG A 92 -3.63 2.72 0.86
CA ARG A 92 -3.87 4.15 1.17
C ARG A 92 -5.35 4.53 1.05
N ASP A 93 -6.05 3.90 0.12
CA ASP A 93 -7.42 4.21 -0.28
C ASP A 93 -8.33 2.98 -0.31
N ILE A 94 -7.95 1.93 0.45
CA ILE A 94 -8.68 0.67 0.42
C ILE A 94 -10.12 0.86 0.91
N GLY A 95 -10.31 1.48 2.07
CA GLY A 95 -11.63 1.68 2.67
C GLY A 95 -12.47 2.81 2.04
N THR A 96 -11.87 3.66 1.19
CA THR A 96 -12.59 4.77 0.54
C THR A 96 -12.91 4.51 -0.93
N VAL A 97 -12.03 3.78 -1.63
CA VAL A 97 -12.13 3.60 -3.09
C VAL A 97 -12.19 2.14 -3.50
N VAL A 98 -11.32 1.29 -2.95
CA VAL A 98 -11.19 -0.10 -3.41
C VAL A 98 -12.33 -0.96 -2.85
N LEU A 99 -12.50 -0.98 -1.54
CA LEU A 99 -13.50 -1.76 -0.80
C LEU A 99 -14.30 -0.84 0.14
N PRO A 100 -15.13 0.06 -0.40
CA PRO A 100 -15.90 1.01 0.40
C PRO A 100 -16.97 0.34 1.28
N ASP A 101 -17.33 -0.91 0.97
CA ASP A 101 -18.32 -1.70 1.71
C ASP A 101 -17.67 -2.82 2.55
N ALA A 102 -16.37 -2.69 2.89
CA ALA A 102 -15.68 -3.66 3.76
C ALA A 102 -16.30 -3.71 5.15
N ASP A 103 -16.44 -4.93 5.72
CA ASP A 103 -17.03 -5.19 7.05
C ASP A 103 -16.30 -4.44 8.18
N LEU A 104 -15.00 -4.22 8.04
CA LEU A 104 -14.19 -3.43 8.96
C LEU A 104 -13.17 -2.60 8.19
N LYS A 105 -13.21 -1.30 8.42
CA LYS A 105 -12.21 -0.36 7.92
C LYS A 105 -11.40 0.16 9.10
N VAL A 106 -10.09 0.11 8.97
CA VAL A 106 -9.17 0.60 10.00
C VAL A 106 -8.24 1.62 9.38
N TYR A 107 -8.16 2.79 9.98
CA TYR A 107 -7.23 3.84 9.63
C TYR A 107 -6.12 3.92 10.68
N LEU A 108 -4.96 3.36 10.34
CA LEU A 108 -3.79 3.37 11.22
C LEU A 108 -3.03 4.68 11.06
N THR A 109 -2.73 5.33 12.16
CA THR A 109 -1.93 6.55 12.21
C THR A 109 -0.69 6.38 13.08
N ALA A 110 0.31 7.18 12.81
CA ALA A 110 1.44 7.50 13.68
C ALA A 110 2.04 8.83 13.21
N SER A 111 2.76 9.53 14.08
CA SER A 111 3.43 10.77 13.66
C SER A 111 4.44 10.50 12.53
N PRO A 112 4.74 11.49 11.68
CA PRO A 112 5.77 11.36 10.64
C PRO A 112 7.11 10.90 11.21
N GLU A 113 7.51 11.42 12.38
CA GLU A 113 8.74 11.07 13.07
C GLU A 113 8.77 9.60 13.49
N GLU A 114 7.63 9.09 14.02
CA GLU A 114 7.53 7.69 14.44
C GLU A 114 7.59 6.75 13.23
N ARG A 115 6.91 7.09 12.14
CA ARG A 115 6.96 6.31 10.90
C ARG A 115 8.34 6.34 10.25
N ALA A 116 9.00 7.51 10.26
CA ALA A 116 10.38 7.66 9.79
C ALA A 116 11.36 6.84 10.65
N ARG A 117 11.16 6.82 11.98
CA ARG A 117 12.00 6.03 12.90
C ARG A 117 11.87 4.53 12.62
N ARG A 118 10.65 4.01 12.45
CA ARG A 118 10.41 2.60 12.10
C ARG A 118 11.08 2.23 10.79
N ARG A 119 10.89 3.07 9.76
CA ARG A 119 11.50 2.86 8.44
C ARG A 119 13.03 2.91 8.51
N TRP A 120 13.58 3.89 9.20
CA TRP A 120 15.02 4.05 9.36
C TRP A 120 15.63 2.84 10.08
N GLN A 121 14.98 2.33 11.12
CA GLN A 121 15.43 1.12 11.81
C GLN A 121 15.37 -0.10 10.88
N GLU A 122 14.27 -0.31 10.15
CA GLU A 122 14.15 -1.40 9.17
C GLU A 122 15.28 -1.37 8.13
N MET A 123 15.62 -0.19 7.63
CA MET A 123 16.68 -0.01 6.64
C MET A 123 18.07 -0.28 7.24
N ARG A 124 18.31 0.13 8.48
CA ARG A 124 19.55 -0.20 9.22
C ARG A 124 19.71 -1.70 9.44
N ASP A 125 18.64 -2.39 9.82
CA ASP A 125 18.62 -3.83 10.01
C ASP A 125 18.92 -4.61 8.70
N GLN A 126 18.67 -3.97 7.55
CA GLN A 126 19.03 -4.44 6.22
C GLN A 126 20.45 -4.01 5.76
N GLY A 127 21.23 -3.38 6.65
CA GLY A 127 22.59 -2.94 6.37
C GLY A 127 22.71 -1.65 5.55
N GLN A 128 21.63 -0.86 5.46
CA GLN A 128 21.65 0.44 4.78
C GLN A 128 22.00 1.55 5.78
N GLU A 129 23.01 2.34 5.46
CA GLU A 129 23.37 3.54 6.24
C GLU A 129 22.68 4.76 5.64
N LEU A 130 21.63 5.24 6.31
CA LEU A 130 20.88 6.42 5.90
C LEU A 130 20.76 7.41 7.06
N ASP A 131 20.79 8.69 6.73
CA ASP A 131 20.49 9.74 7.70
C ASP A 131 19.01 9.75 8.07
N PHE A 132 18.72 9.82 9.38
CA PHE A 132 17.33 9.87 9.87
C PHE A 132 16.56 11.09 9.32
N GLN A 133 17.22 12.24 9.20
CA GLN A 133 16.57 13.46 8.70
C GLN A 133 16.16 13.30 7.23
N GLN A 134 16.99 12.63 6.43
CA GLN A 134 16.62 12.30 5.05
C GLN A 134 15.39 11.39 5.01
N VAL A 135 15.35 10.32 5.80
CA VAL A 135 14.20 9.40 5.87
C VAL A 135 12.93 10.12 6.34
N LEU A 136 13.05 11.06 7.29
CA LEU A 136 11.93 11.88 7.74
C LEU A 136 11.39 12.78 6.64
N GLN A 137 12.25 13.50 5.94
CA GLN A 137 11.86 14.37 4.82
C GLN A 137 11.18 13.56 3.70
N GLU A 138 11.73 12.41 3.32
CA GLU A 138 11.12 11.51 2.34
C GLU A 138 9.73 11.01 2.79
N THR A 139 9.57 10.75 4.09
CA THR A 139 8.30 10.30 4.68
C THR A 139 7.24 11.39 4.57
N ILE A 140 7.58 12.64 4.94
CA ILE A 140 6.68 13.80 4.85
C ILE A 140 6.32 14.07 3.38
N ALA A 141 7.31 14.17 2.50
CA ALA A 141 7.08 14.43 1.08
C ALA A 141 6.16 13.39 0.43
N ARG A 142 6.29 12.14 0.84
CA ARG A 142 5.42 11.07 0.35
C ARG A 142 3.98 11.21 0.86
N ASP A 143 3.79 11.60 2.11
CA ASP A 143 2.45 11.82 2.66
C ASP A 143 1.74 12.97 1.94
N ASP A 144 2.47 14.04 1.65
CA ASP A 144 1.95 15.16 0.88
C ASP A 144 1.50 14.71 -0.52
N LEU A 145 2.33 13.91 -1.22
CA LEU A 145 1.99 13.35 -2.52
C LEU A 145 0.76 12.43 -2.46
N ASP A 146 0.62 11.63 -1.41
CA ASP A 146 -0.52 10.71 -1.24
C ASP A 146 -1.81 11.46 -0.85
N THR A 147 -1.70 12.57 -0.12
CA THR A 147 -2.83 13.38 0.34
C THR A 147 -3.33 14.36 -0.71
N LEU A 148 -2.42 14.97 -1.47
CA LEU A 148 -2.73 16.03 -2.44
C LEU A 148 -3.06 15.49 -3.85
N ARG A 149 -2.98 14.18 -4.07
CA ARG A 149 -3.30 13.61 -5.39
C ARG A 149 -4.78 13.80 -5.74
N ALA A 150 -5.05 14.10 -7.00
CA ALA A 150 -6.41 14.32 -7.50
C ALA A 150 -7.29 13.06 -7.41
N ASP A 151 -6.71 11.88 -7.72
CA ASP A 151 -7.42 10.60 -7.68
C ASP A 151 -7.14 9.85 -6.39
N SER A 152 -8.19 9.52 -5.65
CA SER A 152 -8.14 8.71 -4.42
C SER A 152 -7.14 9.28 -3.39
N PRO A 153 -7.33 10.50 -2.88
CA PRO A 153 -6.46 11.08 -1.86
C PRO A 153 -6.41 10.20 -0.62
N LEU A 154 -5.32 10.30 0.14
CA LEU A 154 -5.18 9.60 1.40
C LEU A 154 -6.06 10.28 2.45
N VAL A 155 -7.28 9.78 2.60
CA VAL A 155 -8.25 10.23 3.62
C VAL A 155 -8.85 9.01 4.32
N PRO A 156 -9.20 9.12 5.61
CA PRO A 156 -9.94 8.06 6.30
C PRO A 156 -11.35 7.91 5.73
N ALA A 157 -11.85 6.67 5.68
CA ALA A 157 -13.27 6.46 5.45
C ALA A 157 -14.07 6.98 6.67
N ALA A 158 -15.28 7.50 6.42
CA ALA A 158 -16.10 8.11 7.47
C ALA A 158 -16.47 7.12 8.61
N ASP A 159 -16.54 5.83 8.27
CA ASP A 159 -16.84 4.71 9.17
C ASP A 159 -15.59 3.93 9.62
N ALA A 160 -14.39 4.47 9.36
CA ALA A 160 -13.16 3.79 9.75
C ALA A 160 -12.90 3.88 11.26
N LEU A 161 -12.47 2.78 11.85
CA LEU A 161 -11.85 2.76 13.17
C LEU A 161 -10.50 3.48 13.11
N HIS A 162 -10.37 4.61 13.77
CA HIS A 162 -9.11 5.31 13.90
C HIS A 162 -8.26 4.69 15.00
N MET A 163 -7.02 4.33 14.67
CA MET A 163 -6.08 3.73 15.64
C MET A 163 -4.71 4.39 15.50
N ASP A 164 -4.31 5.11 16.53
CA ASP A 164 -2.94 5.60 16.67
C ASP A 164 -2.03 4.44 17.11
N THR A 165 -0.96 4.26 16.36
CA THR A 165 0.06 3.23 16.60
C THR A 165 1.35 3.81 17.18
N GLY A 166 1.37 5.09 17.54
CA GLY A 166 2.52 5.72 18.18
C GLY A 166 2.87 5.03 19.50
N GLY A 167 4.12 4.66 19.68
CA GLY A 167 4.62 4.06 20.92
C GLY A 167 4.11 2.66 21.25
N ILE A 168 3.41 1.97 20.34
CA ILE A 168 2.96 0.58 20.55
C ILE A 168 3.57 -0.36 19.51
N SER A 169 3.79 -1.62 19.91
CA SER A 169 4.35 -2.63 19.01
C SER A 169 3.33 -3.16 17.99
N ALA A 170 3.84 -3.82 16.95
CA ALA A 170 2.97 -4.45 15.94
C ALA A 170 2.05 -5.52 16.57
N GLU A 171 2.55 -6.29 17.54
CA GLU A 171 1.79 -7.30 18.27
C GLU A 171 0.63 -6.66 19.05
N GLN A 172 0.88 -5.54 19.72
CA GLN A 172 -0.15 -4.77 20.44
C GLN A 172 -1.22 -4.20 19.50
N VAL A 173 -0.82 -3.77 18.28
CA VAL A 173 -1.77 -3.36 17.23
C VAL A 173 -2.65 -4.54 16.84
N VAL A 174 -2.07 -5.71 16.57
CA VAL A 174 -2.80 -6.94 16.22
C VAL A 174 -3.78 -7.34 17.33
N GLU A 175 -3.35 -7.34 18.58
CA GLU A 175 -4.22 -7.66 19.73
C GLU A 175 -5.43 -6.74 19.82
N LYS A 176 -5.23 -5.42 19.65
CA LYS A 176 -6.31 -4.43 19.65
C LYS A 176 -7.28 -4.66 18.48
N LEU A 177 -6.78 -4.96 17.29
CA LEU A 177 -7.61 -5.27 16.12
C LEU A 177 -8.42 -6.55 16.33
N LEU A 178 -7.81 -7.61 16.83
CA LEU A 178 -8.50 -8.88 17.12
C LEU A 178 -9.59 -8.69 18.18
N ALA A 179 -9.32 -7.90 19.23
CA ALA A 179 -10.33 -7.59 20.25
C ALA A 179 -11.50 -6.80 19.65
N HIS A 180 -11.26 -5.93 18.67
CA HIS A 180 -12.31 -5.18 17.98
C HIS A 180 -13.14 -6.09 17.06
N ILE A 181 -12.51 -6.94 16.28
CA ILE A 181 -13.16 -7.94 15.39
C ILE A 181 -14.08 -8.85 16.21
N LYS A 182 -13.59 -9.40 17.33
CA LYS A 182 -14.39 -10.25 18.22
C LYS A 182 -15.65 -9.56 18.72
N ARG A 183 -15.57 -8.27 19.07
CA ARG A 183 -16.74 -7.47 19.51
C ARG A 183 -17.75 -7.26 18.39
N LEU A 184 -17.29 -7.04 17.15
CA LEU A 184 -18.18 -6.93 15.99
C LEU A 184 -18.89 -8.25 15.70
N SER A 185 -18.17 -9.36 15.70
CA SER A 185 -18.76 -10.70 15.48
C SER A 185 -19.82 -11.04 16.52
N GLN A 186 -19.64 -10.63 17.78
CA GLN A 186 -20.63 -10.85 18.86
C GLN A 186 -21.88 -9.98 18.72
N LYS A 187 -21.78 -8.79 18.11
CA LYS A 187 -22.94 -7.92 17.87
C LYS A 187 -23.78 -8.34 16.66
N ASN A 188 -23.22 -9.09 15.75
CA ASN A 188 -23.88 -9.56 14.52
C ASN A 188 -24.39 -11.01 14.62
N LEU A 189 -24.28 -11.66 15.79
CA LEU A 189 -24.97 -12.92 16.08
C LEU A 189 -26.42 -12.61 16.45
N PRO A 190 -27.41 -13.25 15.77
CA PRO A 190 -28.83 -13.06 16.00
C PRO A 190 -29.25 -13.49 17.40
#